data_8a4092dd9248cf817206c9826cc53073
#
_entry.id   8a4092dd9248cf817206c9826cc53073
#
_cell.length_a   1.000
_cell.length_b   1.000
_cell.length_c   1.000
_cell.angle_alpha   90.00
_cell.angle_beta   90.00
_cell.angle_gamma   90.00
#
_symmetry.space_group_name_H-M   'P 1'
#
loop_
_entity.id
_entity.type
_entity.pdbx_description
1 polymer ?
#
loop_
_entity_poly.entity_id
_entity_poly.type
_entity_poly.pdbx_seq_one_letter_code
_entity_poly.pdbx_strand_id
1 'polypeptide(L)'
;VYKRQDIELLRFTTAGSVDDGKSTLIGRLLYDSKSIFQDQLDAVEQSSKTKGFDYVDLSLLTDGLKSEREQGITIDVAYRYFATPKRKFIIADTPGHIQYTRNMVTGASTANLAIILIDARKGMLEQTHRHSFIASLLRIPHAIVCVNKMDLVDYDKQFYDQIVSDFKAFSSKLEIKDIQ
;
A
#
# COMPACT_ATOMS: atom_id res chain seq x y z
N VAL A 1 -33.13 18.44 12.70
CA VAL A 1 -32.94 16.98 12.66
C VAL A 1 -31.77 16.72 11.71
N TYR A 2 -30.55 16.54 12.26
CA TYR A 2 -29.38 16.16 11.48
C TYR A 2 -29.58 14.69 11.07
N LYS A 3 -29.84 14.42 9.78
CA LYS A 3 -29.69 13.07 9.23
C LYS A 3 -28.23 12.64 9.45
N ARG A 4 -27.99 11.68 10.34
CA ARG A 4 -26.72 10.94 10.36
C ARG A 4 -26.60 10.32 8.97
N GLN A 5 -25.72 10.86 8.15
CA GLN A 5 -25.26 10.14 6.96
C GLN A 5 -24.47 8.95 7.51
N ASP A 6 -24.94 7.74 7.24
CA ASP A 6 -24.15 6.53 7.52
C ASP A 6 -22.92 6.59 6.61
N ILE A 7 -21.82 7.11 7.15
CA ILE A 7 -20.56 7.19 6.43
C ILE A 7 -20.04 5.76 6.33
N GLU A 8 -20.03 5.20 5.13
CA GLU A 8 -19.51 3.87 4.86
C GLU A 8 -18.04 3.75 5.28
N LEU A 9 -17.67 2.60 5.78
CA LEU A 9 -16.30 2.25 6.17
C LEU A 9 -15.72 1.25 5.18
N LEU A 10 -14.57 1.58 4.61
CA LEU A 10 -13.77 0.65 3.79
C LEU A 10 -12.46 0.31 4.52
N ARG A 11 -12.20 -0.98 4.68
CA ARG A 11 -10.92 -1.50 5.16
C ARG A 11 -10.13 -2.01 3.98
N PHE A 12 -8.88 -1.56 3.83
CA PHE A 12 -8.01 -2.11 2.81
C PHE A 12 -6.60 -2.36 3.34
N THR A 13 -5.92 -3.27 2.68
CA THR A 13 -4.52 -3.59 2.94
C THR A 13 -3.68 -3.26 1.73
N THR A 14 -2.42 -2.87 1.97
CA THR A 14 -1.42 -2.76 0.91
C THR A 14 -0.62 -4.05 0.82
N ALA A 15 -0.32 -4.50 -0.38
CA ALA A 15 0.43 -5.70 -0.67
C ALA A 15 1.46 -5.41 -1.77
N GLY A 16 2.49 -6.22 -1.87
CA GLY A 16 3.58 -6.06 -2.83
C GLY A 16 4.93 -6.33 -2.19
N SER A 17 5.97 -6.34 -2.99
CA SER A 17 7.33 -6.60 -2.54
C SER A 17 7.93 -5.42 -1.76
N VAL A 18 9.10 -5.63 -1.18
CA VAL A 18 9.89 -4.54 -0.59
C VAL A 18 10.23 -3.52 -1.69
N ASP A 19 10.17 -2.26 -1.36
CA ASP A 19 10.43 -1.11 -2.24
C ASP A 19 9.43 -0.92 -3.40
N ASP A 20 8.31 -1.63 -3.45
CA ASP A 20 7.27 -1.37 -4.46
C ASP A 20 6.50 -0.07 -4.22
N GLY A 21 6.72 0.61 -3.07
CA GLY A 21 6.17 1.93 -2.77
C GLY A 21 4.93 1.91 -1.88
N LYS A 22 4.68 0.84 -1.12
CA LYS A 22 3.53 0.72 -0.20
C LYS A 22 3.46 1.88 0.79
N SER A 23 4.53 2.10 1.54
CA SER A 23 4.61 3.17 2.54
C SER A 23 4.47 4.55 1.91
N THR A 24 5.05 4.77 0.74
CA THR A 24 4.91 6.02 -0.02
C THR A 24 3.46 6.27 -0.45
N LEU A 25 2.75 5.23 -0.93
CA LEU A 25 1.34 5.33 -1.28
C LEU A 25 0.49 5.70 -0.06
N ILE A 26 0.70 5.03 1.07
CA ILE A 26 -0.04 5.31 2.31
C ILE A 26 0.24 6.73 2.79
N GLY A 27 1.52 7.13 2.84
CA GLY A 27 1.91 8.50 3.20
C GLY A 27 1.26 9.54 2.29
N ARG A 28 1.17 9.27 0.98
CA ARG A 28 0.52 10.15 0.01
C ARG A 28 -1.00 10.25 0.24
N LEU A 29 -1.67 9.12 0.49
CA LEU A 29 -3.10 9.12 0.81
C LEU A 29 -3.42 9.90 2.08
N LEU A 30 -2.60 9.75 3.12
CA LEU A 30 -2.74 10.50 4.37
C LEU A 30 -2.50 12.00 4.16
N TYR A 31 -1.49 12.35 3.37
CA TYR A 31 -1.17 13.74 3.05
C TYR A 31 -2.31 14.41 2.26
N ASP A 32 -2.76 13.80 1.16
CA ASP A 32 -3.81 14.36 0.29
C ASP A 32 -5.17 14.43 0.98
N SER A 33 -5.45 13.49 1.90
CA SER A 33 -6.68 13.52 2.73
C SER A 33 -6.62 14.52 3.88
N LYS A 34 -5.51 15.26 4.05
CA LYS A 34 -5.27 16.19 5.17
C LYS A 34 -5.46 15.53 6.54
N SER A 35 -5.12 14.25 6.64
CA SER A 35 -5.25 13.45 7.86
C SER A 35 -3.98 13.42 8.71
N ILE A 36 -2.99 14.26 8.37
CA ILE A 36 -1.71 14.39 9.06
C ILE A 36 -1.72 15.71 9.83
N PHE A 37 -1.25 15.68 11.07
CA PHE A 37 -1.04 16.89 11.86
C PHE A 37 0.17 17.67 11.36
N GLN A 38 0.14 18.99 11.46
CA GLN A 38 1.18 19.87 10.95
C GLN A 38 2.55 19.58 11.56
N ASP A 39 2.60 19.31 12.87
CA ASP A 39 3.82 18.97 13.60
C ASP A 39 4.47 17.67 13.09
N GLN A 40 3.67 16.69 12.69
CA GLN A 40 4.16 15.46 12.07
C GLN A 40 4.73 15.73 10.68
N LEU A 41 4.08 16.59 9.90
CA LEU A 41 4.57 16.96 8.57
C LEU A 41 5.90 17.71 8.67
N ASP A 42 6.01 18.67 9.58
CA ASP A 42 7.23 19.44 9.84
C ASP A 42 8.39 18.52 10.25
N ALA A 43 8.11 17.50 11.10
CA ALA A 43 9.10 16.51 11.50
C ALA A 43 9.59 15.66 10.31
N VAL A 44 8.68 15.26 9.42
CA VAL A 44 9.03 14.49 8.21
C VAL A 44 9.84 15.34 7.24
N GLU A 45 9.50 16.61 7.05
CA GLU A 45 10.27 17.54 6.22
C GLU A 45 11.70 17.71 6.75
N GLN A 46 11.86 17.90 8.05
CA GLN A 46 13.18 18.00 8.67
C GLN A 46 13.98 16.71 8.50
N SER A 47 13.34 15.55 8.71
CA SER A 47 13.99 14.24 8.56
C SER A 47 14.41 13.98 7.12
N SER A 48 13.60 14.37 6.14
CA SER A 48 13.90 14.26 4.71
C SER A 48 15.12 15.11 4.34
N LYS A 49 15.17 16.35 4.81
CA LYS A 49 16.31 17.26 4.61
C LYS A 49 17.59 16.70 5.25
N THR A 50 17.50 16.15 6.45
CA THR A 50 18.66 15.54 7.16
C THR A 50 19.21 14.33 6.41
N LYS A 51 18.35 13.56 5.73
CA LYS A 51 18.73 12.43 4.87
C LYS A 51 19.25 12.86 3.49
N GLY A 52 19.25 14.17 3.17
CA GLY A 52 19.74 14.71 1.90
C GLY A 52 18.75 14.61 0.75
N PHE A 53 17.48 14.45 1.02
CA PHE A 53 16.44 14.45 -0.02
C PHE A 53 16.00 15.87 -0.34
N ASP A 54 15.85 16.17 -1.64
CA ASP A 54 15.30 17.44 -2.15
C ASP A 54 13.76 17.48 -2.11
N TYR A 55 13.13 16.40 -1.66
CA TYR A 55 11.68 16.24 -1.55
C TYR A 55 11.29 15.69 -0.17
N VAL A 56 10.02 15.84 0.19
CA VAL A 56 9.47 15.29 1.42
C VAL A 56 9.21 13.79 1.24
N ASP A 57 9.94 12.96 1.96
CA ASP A 57 9.74 11.52 1.94
C ASP A 57 8.54 11.12 2.81
N LEU A 58 7.38 11.01 2.18
CA LEU A 58 6.13 10.67 2.85
C LEU A 58 6.10 9.24 3.41
N SER A 59 7.03 8.35 3.03
CA SER A 59 7.14 7.02 3.61
C SER A 59 7.46 7.08 5.10
N LEU A 60 8.18 8.12 5.54
CA LEU A 60 8.51 8.36 6.94
C LEU A 60 7.28 8.59 7.84
N LEU A 61 6.12 8.91 7.26
CA LEU A 61 4.85 9.01 8.00
C LEU A 61 4.35 7.65 8.49
N THR A 62 4.75 6.58 7.81
CA THR A 62 4.28 5.22 8.11
C THR A 62 5.21 4.47 9.06
N ASP A 63 6.48 4.87 9.14
CA ASP A 63 7.47 4.21 9.98
C ASP A 63 7.20 4.46 11.48
N GLY A 64 6.54 3.50 12.13
CA GLY A 64 6.11 3.59 13.53
C GLY A 64 7.19 3.19 14.53
N LEU A 65 7.88 2.07 14.27
CA LEU A 65 8.88 1.50 15.17
C LEU A 65 10.28 2.06 14.89
N LYS A 66 11.10 2.17 15.94
CA LYS A 66 12.51 2.58 15.80
C LYS A 66 13.27 1.63 14.86
N SER A 67 13.04 0.31 15.00
CA SER A 67 13.62 -0.72 14.14
C SER A 67 13.19 -0.62 12.67
N GLU A 68 11.95 -0.20 12.40
CA GLU A 68 11.46 0.05 11.03
C GLU A 68 12.20 1.23 10.40
N ARG A 69 12.37 2.32 11.15
CA ARG A 69 13.11 3.50 10.69
C ARG A 69 14.59 3.24 10.44
N GLU A 70 15.22 2.38 11.26
CA GLU A 70 16.63 2.00 11.11
C GLU A 70 16.86 1.06 9.92
N GLN A 71 15.90 0.18 9.64
CA GLN A 71 16.00 -0.80 8.55
C GLN A 71 15.33 -0.36 7.26
N GLY A 72 14.47 0.68 7.30
CA GLY A 72 13.70 1.16 6.16
C GLY A 72 12.66 0.16 5.65
N ILE A 73 12.15 -0.72 6.54
CA ILE A 73 11.15 -1.74 6.20
C ILE A 73 10.04 -1.78 7.23
N THR A 74 8.82 -2.09 6.81
CA THR A 74 7.69 -2.38 7.70
C THR A 74 7.87 -3.77 8.31
N ILE A 75 7.81 -3.88 9.63
CA ILE A 75 7.99 -5.13 10.38
C ILE A 75 6.65 -5.65 10.90
N ASP A 76 5.86 -4.77 11.53
CA ASP A 76 4.57 -5.11 12.14
C ASP A 76 3.41 -4.45 11.40
N VAL A 77 2.19 -4.88 11.69
CA VAL A 77 0.98 -4.27 11.12
C VAL A 77 0.70 -2.94 11.80
N ALA A 78 0.62 -1.88 11.01
CA ALA A 78 0.16 -0.58 11.47
C ALA A 78 -1.20 -0.24 10.84
N TYR A 79 -2.15 0.18 11.69
CA TYR A 79 -3.43 0.66 11.20
C TYR A 79 -3.43 2.18 11.10
N ARG A 80 -3.81 2.69 9.94
CA ARG A 80 -3.92 4.12 9.68
C ARG A 80 -5.36 4.46 9.30
N TYR A 81 -5.76 5.67 9.62
CA TYR A 81 -7.15 6.10 9.46
C TYR A 81 -7.17 7.41 8.69
N PHE A 82 -8.05 7.50 7.71
CA PHE A 82 -8.35 8.77 7.08
C PHE A 82 -9.82 8.80 6.63
N ALA A 83 -10.30 9.97 6.32
CA ALA A 83 -11.67 10.16 5.88
C ALA A 83 -11.75 11.14 4.71
N THR A 84 -12.67 10.87 3.83
CA THR A 84 -13.15 11.83 2.84
C THR A 84 -14.58 12.25 3.21
N PRO A 85 -15.14 13.28 2.58
CA PRO A 85 -16.55 13.65 2.82
C PRO A 85 -17.54 12.52 2.57
N LYS A 86 -17.16 11.52 1.77
CA LYS A 86 -18.03 10.41 1.37
C LYS A 86 -17.81 9.13 2.17
N ARG A 87 -16.59 8.88 2.65
CA ARG A 87 -16.24 7.57 3.21
C ARG A 87 -15.09 7.66 4.22
N LYS A 88 -15.13 6.78 5.23
CA LYS A 88 -14.02 6.52 6.15
C LYS A 88 -13.20 5.33 5.67
N PHE A 89 -11.90 5.38 5.92
CA PHE A 89 -10.95 4.36 5.50
C PHE A 89 -10.10 3.90 6.68
N ILE A 90 -9.85 2.60 6.72
CA ILE A 90 -8.84 1.98 7.58
C ILE A 90 -7.84 1.30 6.65
N ILE A 91 -6.59 1.71 6.76
CA ILE A 91 -5.47 1.10 6.04
C ILE A 91 -4.78 0.13 7.00
N ALA A 92 -4.62 -1.13 6.59
CA ALA A 92 -3.68 -2.03 7.21
C ALA A 92 -2.37 -1.97 6.42
N ASP A 93 -1.37 -1.25 6.96
CA ASP A 93 -0.02 -1.25 6.42
C ASP A 93 0.65 -2.56 6.80
N THR A 94 1.02 -3.35 5.79
CA THR A 94 1.54 -4.69 5.99
C THR A 94 2.95 -4.83 5.43
N PRO A 95 3.81 -5.60 6.11
CA PRO A 95 5.18 -5.79 5.67
C PRO A 95 5.25 -6.49 4.30
N GLY A 96 6.18 -6.02 3.45
CA GLY A 96 6.46 -6.64 2.15
C GLY A 96 7.47 -7.79 2.22
N HIS A 97 8.18 -7.94 3.35
CA HIS A 97 9.26 -8.91 3.48
C HIS A 97 8.73 -10.31 3.83
N ILE A 98 9.34 -11.34 3.22
CA ILE A 98 8.93 -12.74 3.39
C ILE A 98 8.89 -13.21 4.84
N GLN A 99 9.83 -12.74 5.67
CA GLN A 99 9.93 -13.10 7.09
C GLN A 99 8.72 -12.65 7.91
N TYR A 100 8.00 -11.63 7.45
CA TYR A 100 6.86 -11.03 8.15
C TYR A 100 5.50 -11.39 7.53
N THR A 101 5.44 -12.43 6.70
CA THR A 101 4.20 -12.88 6.04
C THR A 101 3.05 -13.11 7.04
N ARG A 102 3.35 -13.60 8.27
CA ARG A 102 2.35 -13.78 9.32
C ARG A 102 1.67 -12.46 9.70
N ASN A 103 2.44 -11.40 9.82
CA ASN A 103 1.93 -10.07 10.13
C ASN A 103 1.07 -9.53 8.99
N MET A 104 1.48 -9.80 7.73
CA MET A 104 0.66 -9.48 6.56
C MET A 104 -0.71 -10.18 6.60
N VAL A 105 -0.75 -11.46 6.94
CA VAL A 105 -2.02 -12.22 7.09
C VAL A 105 -2.91 -11.58 8.17
N THR A 106 -2.33 -11.21 9.31
CA THR A 106 -3.07 -10.56 10.41
C THR A 106 -3.69 -9.25 9.96
N GLY A 107 -2.92 -8.37 9.30
CA GLY A 107 -3.42 -7.08 8.82
C GLY A 107 -4.47 -7.21 7.72
N ALA A 108 -4.29 -8.16 6.81
CA ALA A 108 -5.17 -8.37 5.68
C ALA A 108 -6.50 -9.09 6.03
N SER A 109 -6.57 -9.79 7.18
CA SER A 109 -7.70 -10.65 7.54
C SER A 109 -9.05 -9.95 7.65
N THR A 110 -9.06 -8.64 7.90
CA THR A 110 -10.27 -7.83 8.02
C THR A 110 -10.49 -6.89 6.83
N ALA A 111 -9.66 -6.99 5.81
CA ALA A 111 -9.72 -6.09 4.65
C ALA A 111 -10.86 -6.46 3.70
N ASN A 112 -11.49 -5.44 3.14
CA ASN A 112 -12.48 -5.57 2.07
C ASN A 112 -11.84 -5.43 0.68
N LEU A 113 -10.64 -4.84 0.63
CA LEU A 113 -9.91 -4.52 -0.59
C LEU A 113 -8.42 -4.74 -0.35
N ALA A 114 -7.72 -5.33 -1.31
CA ALA A 114 -6.26 -5.38 -1.37
C ALA A 114 -5.75 -4.44 -2.47
N ILE A 115 -4.79 -3.57 -2.13
CA ILE A 115 -4.06 -2.77 -3.11
C ILE A 115 -2.70 -3.42 -3.31
N ILE A 116 -2.48 -3.99 -4.48
CA ILE A 116 -1.27 -4.71 -4.84
C ILE A 116 -0.39 -3.79 -5.68
N LEU A 117 0.79 -3.44 -5.16
CA LEU A 117 1.75 -2.61 -5.88
C LEU A 117 2.78 -3.47 -6.58
N ILE A 118 3.14 -3.06 -7.78
CA ILE A 118 4.16 -3.70 -8.63
C ILE A 118 5.08 -2.60 -9.16
N ASP A 119 6.38 -2.69 -8.88
CA ASP A 119 7.38 -1.79 -9.46
C ASP A 119 7.53 -2.10 -10.97
N ALA A 120 7.28 -1.09 -11.82
CA ALA A 120 7.31 -1.25 -13.28
C ALA A 120 8.62 -1.82 -13.82
N ARG A 121 9.74 -1.55 -13.17
CA ARG A 121 11.07 -2.05 -13.56
C ARG A 121 11.27 -3.53 -13.26
N LYS A 122 10.59 -4.02 -12.20
CA LYS A 122 10.80 -5.38 -11.66
C LYS A 122 9.75 -6.37 -12.14
N GLY A 123 8.55 -5.88 -12.49
CA GLY A 123 7.42 -6.73 -12.87
C GLY A 123 6.92 -7.60 -11.73
N MET A 124 6.34 -8.74 -12.09
CA MET A 124 5.77 -9.72 -11.14
C MET A 124 6.88 -10.47 -10.40
N LEU A 125 7.09 -10.14 -9.13
CA LEU A 125 8.03 -10.84 -8.25
C LEU A 125 7.34 -11.97 -7.47
N GLU A 126 8.14 -12.89 -6.91
CA GLU A 126 7.65 -13.98 -6.06
C GLU A 126 6.79 -13.48 -4.90
N GLN A 127 7.17 -12.35 -4.29
CA GLN A 127 6.40 -11.72 -3.21
C GLN A 127 5.04 -11.21 -3.69
N THR A 128 4.97 -10.65 -4.89
CA THR A 128 3.71 -10.21 -5.49
C THR A 128 2.75 -11.39 -5.68
N HIS A 129 3.25 -12.51 -6.21
CA HIS A 129 2.47 -13.75 -6.34
C HIS A 129 1.98 -14.25 -4.97
N ARG A 130 2.88 -14.31 -3.99
CA ARG A 130 2.57 -14.78 -2.63
C ARG A 130 1.53 -13.91 -1.95
N HIS A 131 1.68 -12.60 -1.98
CA HIS A 131 0.74 -11.68 -1.34
C HIS A 131 -0.63 -11.70 -2.02
N SER A 132 -0.67 -11.77 -3.34
CA SER A 132 -1.93 -11.92 -4.09
C SER A 132 -2.63 -13.24 -3.76
N PHE A 133 -1.86 -14.32 -3.61
CA PHE A 133 -2.40 -15.61 -3.22
C PHE A 133 -2.94 -15.61 -1.77
N ILE A 134 -2.24 -14.95 -0.84
CA ILE A 134 -2.73 -14.77 0.54
C ILE A 134 -4.03 -13.94 0.55
N ALA A 135 -4.10 -12.86 -0.22
CA ALA A 135 -5.32 -12.07 -0.34
C ALA A 135 -6.51 -12.93 -0.84
N SER A 136 -6.26 -13.82 -1.80
CA SER A 136 -7.23 -14.79 -2.29
C SER A 136 -7.66 -15.79 -1.22
N LEU A 137 -6.70 -16.40 -0.48
CA LEU A 137 -6.99 -17.33 0.61
C LEU A 137 -7.80 -16.69 1.74
N LEU A 138 -7.54 -15.43 2.04
CA LEU A 138 -8.30 -14.65 3.02
C LEU A 138 -9.67 -14.21 2.49
N ARG A 139 -10.01 -14.56 1.26
CA ARG A 139 -11.27 -14.23 0.58
C ARG A 139 -11.54 -12.74 0.52
N ILE A 140 -10.50 -11.93 0.35
CA ILE A 140 -10.66 -10.49 0.11
C ILE A 140 -11.41 -10.33 -1.22
N PRO A 141 -12.58 -9.70 -1.24
CA PRO A 141 -13.46 -9.74 -2.41
C PRO A 141 -12.97 -8.89 -3.58
N HIS A 142 -12.17 -7.84 -3.30
CA HIS A 142 -11.73 -6.87 -4.30
C HIS A 142 -10.22 -6.69 -4.26
N ALA A 143 -9.61 -6.52 -5.42
CA ALA A 143 -8.20 -6.14 -5.55
C ALA A 143 -8.03 -5.01 -6.58
N ILE A 144 -7.11 -4.10 -6.28
CA ILE A 144 -6.62 -3.09 -7.23
C ILE A 144 -5.14 -3.35 -7.44
N VAL A 145 -4.72 -3.50 -8.68
CA VAL A 145 -3.32 -3.67 -9.04
C VAL A 145 -2.76 -2.35 -9.55
N CYS A 146 -1.76 -1.84 -8.85
CA CYS A 146 -1.14 -0.57 -9.19
C CYS A 146 0.26 -0.81 -9.75
N VAL A 147 0.47 -0.51 -11.01
CA VAL A 147 1.81 -0.47 -11.61
C VAL A 147 2.46 0.84 -11.21
N ASN A 148 3.43 0.77 -10.31
CA ASN A 148 4.07 1.92 -9.69
C ASN A 148 5.43 2.21 -10.31
N LYS A 149 5.94 3.42 -10.10
CA LYS A 149 7.26 3.89 -10.58
C LYS A 149 7.39 3.86 -12.10
N MET A 150 6.32 4.17 -12.80
CA MET A 150 6.32 4.26 -14.26
C MET A 150 7.23 5.36 -14.79
N ASP A 151 7.51 6.39 -13.97
CA ASP A 151 8.49 7.43 -14.23
C ASP A 151 9.91 6.88 -14.45
N LEU A 152 10.26 5.77 -13.79
CA LEU A 152 11.57 5.14 -13.90
C LEU A 152 11.74 4.23 -15.13
N VAL A 153 10.69 4.09 -15.91
CA VAL A 153 10.67 3.42 -17.22
C VAL A 153 10.12 4.34 -18.31
N ASP A 154 10.25 5.66 -18.13
CA ASP A 154 9.84 6.70 -19.08
C ASP A 154 8.36 6.58 -19.51
N TYR A 155 7.51 6.07 -18.61
CA TYR A 155 6.09 5.78 -18.88
C TYR A 155 5.86 4.87 -20.10
N ASP A 156 6.83 4.03 -20.43
CA ASP A 156 6.72 3.13 -21.58
C ASP A 156 5.57 2.14 -21.39
N LYS A 157 4.64 2.19 -22.33
CA LYS A 157 3.43 1.36 -22.33
C LYS A 157 3.74 -0.15 -22.38
N GLN A 158 4.87 -0.55 -22.94
CA GLN A 158 5.23 -1.96 -23.07
C GLN A 158 5.43 -2.60 -21.69
N PHE A 159 6.09 -1.92 -20.76
CA PHE A 159 6.25 -2.40 -19.37
C PHE A 159 4.88 -2.57 -18.69
N TYR A 160 3.99 -1.60 -18.86
CA TYR A 160 2.63 -1.68 -18.31
C TYR A 160 1.86 -2.86 -18.88
N ASP A 161 1.79 -2.99 -20.20
CA ASP A 161 1.05 -4.04 -20.90
C ASP A 161 1.59 -5.44 -20.54
N GLN A 162 2.91 -5.59 -20.39
CA GLN A 162 3.54 -6.84 -19.95
C GLN A 162 3.08 -7.22 -18.55
N ILE A 163 3.14 -6.29 -17.59
CA ILE A 163 2.72 -6.53 -16.20
C ILE A 163 1.22 -6.87 -16.15
N VAL A 164 0.39 -6.17 -16.90
CA VAL A 164 -1.06 -6.46 -16.98
C VAL A 164 -1.30 -7.85 -17.53
N SER A 165 -0.56 -8.27 -18.57
CA SER A 165 -0.66 -9.60 -19.16
C SER A 165 -0.25 -10.69 -18.17
N ASP A 166 0.89 -10.49 -17.49
CA ASP A 166 1.43 -11.46 -16.52
C ASP A 166 0.49 -11.60 -15.31
N PHE A 167 -0.02 -10.47 -14.81
CA PHE A 167 -0.96 -10.51 -13.69
C PHE A 167 -2.28 -11.16 -14.08
N LYS A 168 -2.82 -10.88 -15.27
CA LYS A 168 -4.05 -11.54 -15.76
C LYS A 168 -3.88 -13.05 -15.89
N ALA A 169 -2.75 -13.51 -16.42
CA ALA A 169 -2.45 -14.93 -16.53
C ALA A 169 -2.38 -15.60 -15.14
N PHE A 170 -1.79 -14.91 -14.16
CA PHE A 170 -1.70 -15.38 -12.79
C PHE A 170 -3.05 -15.32 -12.07
N SER A 171 -3.82 -14.26 -12.25
CA SER A 171 -5.08 -14.00 -11.53
C SER A 171 -6.16 -15.04 -11.82
N SER A 172 -6.07 -15.76 -12.94
CA SER A 172 -6.96 -16.88 -13.25
C SER A 172 -6.93 -18.01 -12.20
N LYS A 173 -5.88 -18.04 -11.36
CA LYS A 173 -5.67 -18.99 -10.27
C LYS A 173 -6.16 -18.45 -8.91
N LEU A 174 -6.63 -17.21 -8.86
CA LEU A 174 -7.07 -16.54 -7.64
C LEU A 174 -8.60 -16.57 -7.53
N GLU A 175 -9.09 -16.70 -6.30
CA GLU A 175 -10.53 -16.62 -5.99
C GLU A 175 -10.96 -15.19 -5.59
N ILE A 176 -10.42 -14.17 -6.25
CA ILE A 176 -10.81 -12.77 -6.04
C ILE A 176 -11.89 -12.42 -7.05
N LYS A 177 -13.01 -11.89 -6.56
CA LYS A 177 -14.21 -11.64 -7.40
C LYS A 177 -14.02 -10.50 -8.40
N ASP A 178 -13.29 -9.47 -8.01
CA ASP A 178 -13.12 -8.26 -8.80
C ASP A 178 -11.67 -7.79 -8.69
N ILE A 179 -11.00 -7.70 -9.83
CA ILE A 179 -9.61 -7.24 -9.96
C ILE A 179 -9.57 -6.13 -11.00
N GLN A 180 -9.12 -4.97 -10.56
CA GLN A 180 -8.96 -3.78 -11.39
C GLN A 180 -7.49 -3.39 -11.52
#